data_e9bd568846b251e8dd4fe4d78add8313
#
_entry.id   e9bd568846b251e8dd4fe4d78add8313
#
_cell.length_a   1.000
_cell.length_b   1.000
_cell.length_c   1.000
_cell.angle_alpha   90.00
_cell.angle_beta   90.00
_cell.angle_gamma   90.00
#
_symmetry.space_group_name_H-M   'P 1'
#
loop_
_entity.id
_entity.type
_entity.pdbx_description
1 polymer ?
#
loop_
_entity_poly.entity_id
_entity_poly.type
_entity_poly.pdbx_seq_one_letter_code
_entity_poly.pdbx_strand_id
1 'polypeptide(L)' 'SGKLRALVSVTFDGVLAVHDIKIIDGHDRLFLAMPSRRMPDGHFRDIAHPVGSALRVELEQEVLDAYRAAFLQ' A
#
# COMPACT_ATOMS: atom_id res chain seq x y z
N SER A 1 -3.91 -13.28 -4.23
CA SER A 1 -3.59 -12.64 -5.50
C SER A 1 -4.65 -11.62 -5.85
N GLY A 2 -4.31 -10.74 -6.74
CA GLY A 2 -5.18 -9.69 -7.19
C GLY A 2 -4.50 -8.91 -8.30
N LYS A 3 -5.19 -7.88 -8.78
CA LYS A 3 -4.73 -7.11 -9.92
C LYS A 3 -4.14 -5.79 -9.45
N LEU A 4 -2.92 -5.49 -9.91
CA LEU A 4 -2.27 -4.23 -9.59
C LEU A 4 -3.00 -3.08 -10.27
N ARG A 5 -3.41 -2.08 -9.48
CA ARG A 5 -4.10 -0.89 -9.99
C ARG A 5 -3.22 0.32 -10.02
N ALA A 6 -2.36 0.49 -9.03
CA ALA A 6 -1.51 1.67 -8.95
C ALA A 6 -0.30 1.42 -8.06
N LEU A 7 0.75 2.19 -8.32
CA LEU A 7 1.90 2.32 -7.43
C LEU A 7 1.83 3.71 -6.82
N VAL A 8 1.99 3.79 -5.51
CA VAL A 8 1.91 5.07 -4.82
C VAL A 8 3.09 5.28 -3.91
N SER A 9 3.34 6.55 -3.62
CA SER A 9 4.32 6.96 -2.62
C SER A 9 3.59 7.78 -1.57
N VAL A 10 3.96 7.59 -0.32
CA VAL A 10 3.37 8.32 0.79
C VAL A 10 4.48 9.03 1.56
N THR A 11 4.27 10.30 1.86
CA THR A 11 5.20 11.07 2.66
C THR A 11 4.58 11.33 4.03
N PHE A 12 5.33 11.01 5.07
CA PHE A 12 4.89 11.16 6.46
C PHE A 12 5.53 12.42 7.04
N ASP A 13 4.69 13.33 7.48
CA ASP A 13 5.13 14.58 8.14
C ASP A 13 6.14 15.39 7.32
N GLY A 14 6.18 15.20 6.02
CA GLY A 14 7.14 15.88 5.17
C GLY A 14 8.59 15.46 5.36
N VAL A 15 8.83 14.38 6.12
CA VAL A 15 10.20 13.99 6.48
C VAL A 15 10.56 12.57 6.07
N LEU A 16 9.58 11.71 5.83
CA LEU A 16 9.84 10.33 5.44
C LEU A 16 8.93 9.94 4.30
N ALA A 17 9.50 9.45 3.21
CA ALA A 17 8.72 8.96 2.09
C ALA A 17 8.88 7.44 1.95
N VAL A 18 7.78 6.76 1.70
CA VAL A 18 7.78 5.32 1.40
C VAL A 18 7.25 5.16 -0.02
N HIS A 19 8.07 4.56 -0.88
CA HIS A 19 7.72 4.34 -2.28
C HIS A 19 7.26 2.91 -2.52
N ASP A 20 6.66 2.69 -3.70
CA ASP A 20 6.28 1.35 -4.18
C ASP A 20 5.23 0.65 -3.34
N ILE A 21 4.35 1.43 -2.73
CA ILE A 21 3.14 0.88 -2.12
C ILE A 21 2.17 0.58 -3.26
N LYS A 22 1.63 -0.64 -3.28
CA LYS A 22 0.74 -1.09 -4.35
C LYS A 22 -0.71 -1.02 -3.93
N ILE A 23 -1.56 -0.55 -4.82
CA ILE A 23 -3.01 -0.69 -4.66
C ILE A 23 -3.42 -1.90 -5.47
N ILE A 24 -4.02 -2.87 -4.80
CA ILE A 24 -4.39 -4.15 -5.37
C ILE A 24 -5.91 -4.28 -5.37
N ASP A 25 -6.47 -4.74 -6.48
CA ASP A 25 -7.87 -5.09 -6.58
C ASP A 25 -8.00 -6.59 -6.28
N GLY A 26 -8.53 -6.91 -5.11
CA GLY A 26 -8.65 -8.29 -4.65
C GLY A 26 -10.05 -8.85 -4.84
N HIS A 27 -10.79 -8.42 -5.85
CA HIS A 27 -12.17 -8.81 -6.17
C HIS A 27 -13.19 -8.15 -5.23
N ASP A 28 -13.10 -8.40 -3.95
CA ASP A 28 -14.09 -7.89 -2.99
C ASP A 28 -13.82 -6.44 -2.63
N ARG A 29 -12.55 -6.06 -2.60
CA ARG A 29 -12.17 -4.71 -2.19
C ARG A 29 -10.77 -4.37 -2.69
N LEU A 30 -10.48 -3.09 -2.69
CA LEU A 30 -9.12 -2.60 -2.89
C LEU A 30 -8.36 -2.69 -1.56
N PHE A 31 -7.09 -3.01 -1.63
CA PHE A 31 -6.25 -3.02 -0.44
C PHE A 31 -4.81 -2.61 -0.80
N LEU A 32 -4.01 -2.32 0.21
CA LEU A 32 -2.61 -1.94 0.02
C LEU A 32 -1.70 -3.14 0.24
N ALA A 33 -0.70 -3.25 -0.63
CA ALA A 33 0.43 -4.16 -0.42
C ALA A 33 1.67 -3.29 -0.23
N MET A 34 2.35 -3.48 0.88
CA MET A 34 3.52 -2.69 1.23
C MET A 34 4.71 -3.11 0.38
N PRO A 35 5.73 -2.23 0.23
CA PRO A 35 6.92 -2.60 -0.52
C PRO A 35 7.61 -3.80 0.12
N SER A 36 7.99 -4.77 -0.69
CA SER A 36 8.54 -6.01 -0.19
C SER A 36 9.66 -6.50 -1.10
N ARG A 37 10.45 -7.45 -0.59
CA ARG A 37 11.47 -8.10 -1.38
C ARG A 37 11.37 -9.61 -1.21
N ARG A 38 11.79 -10.32 -2.26
CA ARG A 38 11.83 -11.76 -2.23
C ARG A 38 13.07 -12.23 -1.49
N MET A 39 12.87 -13.11 -0.53
CA MET A 39 13.95 -13.71 0.23
C MET A 39 14.50 -14.95 -0.49
N PRO A 40 15.73 -15.40 -0.15
CA PRO A 40 16.31 -16.58 -0.79
C PRO A 40 15.46 -17.84 -0.70
N ASP A 41 14.64 -17.95 0.34
CA ASP A 41 13.74 -19.11 0.52
C ASP A 41 12.46 -19.03 -0.31
N GLY A 42 12.30 -17.97 -1.10
CA GLY A 42 11.12 -17.78 -1.94
C GLY A 42 10.00 -16.99 -1.28
N HIS A 43 10.07 -16.73 0.01
CA HIS A 43 9.06 -15.91 0.69
C HIS A 43 9.32 -14.44 0.47
N PHE A 44 8.27 -13.62 0.62
CA PHE A 44 8.39 -12.18 0.54
C PHE A 44 8.40 -11.59 1.94
N ARG A 45 9.18 -10.52 2.11
CA ARG A 45 9.25 -9.80 3.37
C ARG A 45 9.05 -8.32 3.10
N ASP A 46 8.19 -7.68 3.86
CA ASP A 46 7.98 -6.24 3.74
C ASP A 46 9.27 -5.49 4.06
N ILE A 47 9.59 -4.51 3.21
CA ILE A 47 10.71 -3.60 3.45
C ILE A 47 10.29 -2.53 4.44
N ALA A 48 9.04 -2.09 4.36
CA ALA A 48 8.46 -1.10 5.25
C ALA A 48 6.99 -1.45 5.45
N HIS A 49 6.50 -1.28 6.67
CA HIS A 49 5.09 -1.54 6.96
C HIS A 49 4.65 -0.81 8.22
N PRO A 50 3.35 -0.51 8.34
CA PRO A 50 2.85 0.04 9.59
C PRO A 50 3.02 -0.95 10.73
N VAL A 51 3.40 -0.44 11.88
CA VAL A 51 3.46 -1.25 13.09
C VAL A 51 2.14 -1.04 13.82
N GLY A 52 1.36 -2.10 13.93
CA GLY A 52 0.05 -2.03 14.55
C GLY A 52 -1.07 -1.71 13.57
N SER A 53 -2.28 -2.06 13.97
CA SER A 53 -3.45 -1.99 13.10
C SER A 53 -3.97 -0.56 12.91
N ALA A 54 -3.78 0.31 13.90
CA ALA A 54 -4.32 1.67 13.82
C ALA A 54 -3.73 2.45 12.65
N LEU A 55 -2.40 2.44 12.51
CA LEU A 55 -1.76 3.15 11.41
C LEU A 55 -2.08 2.48 10.07
N ARG A 56 -2.18 1.15 10.03
CA ARG A 56 -2.49 0.45 8.79
C ARG A 56 -3.87 0.85 8.28
N VAL A 57 -4.86 0.91 9.16
CA VAL A 57 -6.22 1.31 8.76
C VAL A 57 -6.23 2.75 8.26
N GLU A 58 -5.59 3.65 8.99
CA GLU A 58 -5.53 5.06 8.61
C GLU A 58 -4.81 5.25 7.27
N LEU A 59 -3.68 4.60 7.09
CA LEU A 59 -2.91 4.68 5.85
C LEU A 59 -3.72 4.16 4.67
N GLU A 60 -4.33 2.99 4.84
CA GLU A 60 -5.12 2.38 3.77
C GLU A 60 -6.28 3.29 3.39
N GLN A 61 -6.96 3.84 4.37
CA GLN A 61 -8.10 4.72 4.12
C GLN A 61 -7.70 5.97 3.37
N GLU A 62 -6.62 6.64 3.80
CA GLU A 62 -6.17 7.87 3.15
C GLU A 62 -5.70 7.61 1.71
N VAL A 63 -4.93 6.55 1.50
CA VAL A 63 -4.42 6.24 0.17
C VAL A 63 -5.55 5.84 -0.77
N LEU A 64 -6.46 5.00 -0.31
CA LEU A 64 -7.56 4.57 -1.16
C LEU A 64 -8.55 5.69 -1.45
N ASP A 65 -8.81 6.57 -0.49
CA ASP A 65 -9.66 7.73 -0.73
C ASP A 65 -9.05 8.65 -1.79
N ALA A 66 -7.76 8.89 -1.71
CA ALA A 66 -7.08 9.71 -2.71
C ALA A 66 -7.12 9.05 -4.10
N TYR A 67 -6.93 7.74 -4.16
CA TYR A 67 -7.01 7.00 -5.42
C TYR A 67 -8.40 7.08 -6.03
N ARG A 68 -9.43 6.87 -5.23
CA ARG A 68 -10.81 6.93 -5.72
C ARG A 68 -11.17 8.33 -6.21
N ALA A 69 -10.73 9.36 -5.49
CA ALA A 69 -10.98 10.74 -5.91
C ALA A 69 -10.31 11.05 -7.25
N ALA A 70 -9.14 10.49 -7.51
CA ALA A 70 -8.41 10.77 -8.73
C ALA A 70 -8.88 9.96 -9.93
N PHE A 71 -9.31 8.70 -9.72
CA PHE A 71 -9.51 7.77 -10.83
C PHE A 71 -10.90 7.13 -10.91
N LEU A 72 -11.67 7.15 -9.84
CA LEU A 72 -12.96 6.47 -9.78
C LEU A 72 -14.10 7.46 -9.48
N GLN A 73 -14.17 8.52 -10.24
CA GLN A 73 -15.21 9.53 -10.06
C GLN A 73 -16.54 9.10 -10.62
#